data_e31d6ba71c02de98894bd8195d08787f
#
_entry.id   e31d6ba71c02de98894bd8195d08787f
#
_cell.length_a   1.000
_cell.length_b   1.000
_cell.length_c   1.000
_cell.angle_alpha   90.00
_cell.angle_beta   90.00
_cell.angle_gamma   90.00
#
_symmetry.space_group_name_H-M   'P 1'
#
loop_
_entity.id
_entity.type
_entity.pdbx_description
1 polymer ?
#
loop_
_entity_poly.entity_id
_entity_poly.type
_entity_poly.pdbx_seq_one_letter_code
_entity_poly.pdbx_strand_id
1 'polypeptide(L)'
;MRRVNYAANRDRINAQKRAAYALRQKNRGKKVSITDIAIQKVPLVAPNGADHQTAFFIQETHKELLRFAQTQNNSNEVACLLDLTTGEKLDFVKGDQVSVDVEADAASYHWLRTRPPNSVMLCHNYPGQSYFSMNDIFVFMHYDAVRTMSIVTNQGKVWTISKTAEFDFAAAKESMSRAIAKSSGNKDRAIEIFLKECYNYGVERSE
;
A
#
# COMPACT_ATOMS: atom_id res chain seq x y z
N MET A 1 4.45 -42.31 -16.21
CA MET A 1 3.23 -41.72 -15.67
C MET A 1 3.42 -40.44 -14.80
N ARG A 2 4.54 -40.19 -14.06
CA ARG A 2 4.71 -38.98 -13.22
C ARG A 2 4.84 -37.63 -13.98
N ARG A 3 5.38 -37.60 -15.23
CA ARG A 3 5.55 -36.34 -15.99
C ARG A 3 4.25 -35.73 -16.52
N VAL A 4 3.24 -36.52 -16.85
CA VAL A 4 1.93 -36.07 -17.37
C VAL A 4 1.14 -35.35 -16.28
N ASN A 5 1.19 -35.85 -15.03
CA ASN A 5 0.51 -35.22 -13.89
C ASN A 5 1.12 -33.87 -13.48
N TYR A 6 2.43 -33.67 -13.70
CA TYR A 6 3.09 -32.41 -13.35
C TYR A 6 2.70 -31.28 -14.32
N ALA A 7 2.63 -31.56 -15.63
CA ALA A 7 2.21 -30.59 -16.65
C ALA A 7 0.75 -30.17 -16.44
N ALA A 8 -0.17 -31.13 -16.27
CA ALA A 8 -1.59 -30.87 -16.02
C ALA A 8 -1.83 -30.07 -14.72
N ASN A 9 -1.09 -30.36 -13.64
CA ASN A 9 -1.15 -29.57 -12.40
C ASN A 9 -0.64 -28.16 -12.58
N ARG A 10 0.46 -27.97 -13.31
CA ARG A 10 1.01 -26.65 -13.63
C ARG A 10 0.02 -25.82 -14.45
N ASP A 11 -0.62 -26.42 -15.44
CA ASP A 11 -1.59 -25.72 -16.30
C ASP A 11 -2.86 -25.35 -15.54
N ARG A 12 -3.34 -26.22 -14.62
CA ARG A 12 -4.45 -25.94 -13.73
C ARG A 12 -4.13 -24.78 -12.77
N ILE A 13 -2.95 -24.79 -12.14
CA ILE A 13 -2.48 -23.71 -11.25
C ILE A 13 -2.35 -22.40 -12.02
N ASN A 14 -1.81 -22.45 -13.25
CA ASN A 14 -1.69 -21.25 -14.08
C ASN A 14 -3.05 -20.73 -14.55
N ALA A 15 -4.02 -21.60 -14.83
CA ALA A 15 -5.38 -21.22 -15.16
C ALA A 15 -6.09 -20.57 -13.97
N GLN A 16 -5.94 -21.15 -12.75
CA GLN A 16 -6.47 -20.54 -11.52
C GLN A 16 -5.85 -19.18 -11.22
N LYS A 17 -4.53 -19.03 -11.40
CA LYS A 17 -3.83 -17.74 -11.25
C LYS A 17 -4.32 -16.71 -12.26
N ARG A 18 -4.54 -17.11 -13.54
CA ARG A 18 -5.10 -16.22 -14.57
C ARG A 18 -6.53 -15.81 -14.26
N ALA A 19 -7.37 -16.73 -13.80
CA ALA A 19 -8.76 -16.45 -13.41
C ALA A 19 -8.82 -15.52 -12.20
N ALA A 20 -8.00 -15.76 -11.17
CA ALA A 20 -7.89 -14.88 -10.01
C ALA A 20 -7.39 -13.48 -10.40
N TYR A 21 -6.42 -13.41 -11.31
CA TYR A 21 -5.92 -12.15 -11.86
C TYR A 21 -6.99 -11.40 -12.65
N ALA A 22 -7.71 -12.09 -13.55
CA ALA A 22 -8.82 -11.50 -14.32
C ALA A 22 -9.96 -11.01 -13.43
N LEU A 23 -10.27 -11.74 -12.33
CA LEU A 23 -11.26 -11.34 -11.34
C LEU A 23 -10.79 -10.10 -10.55
N ARG A 24 -9.51 -10.02 -10.17
CA ARG A 24 -8.90 -8.83 -9.56
C ARG A 24 -8.99 -7.63 -10.49
N GLN A 25 -8.65 -7.77 -11.77
CA GLN A 25 -8.76 -6.70 -12.78
C GLN A 25 -10.22 -6.25 -12.96
N LYS A 26 -11.17 -7.19 -13.02
CA LYS A 26 -12.60 -6.89 -13.17
C LYS A 26 -13.16 -6.15 -11.93
N ASN A 27 -12.63 -6.42 -10.74
CA ASN A 27 -13.06 -5.82 -9.48
C ASN A 27 -12.28 -4.54 -9.14
N ARG A 28 -11.20 -4.25 -9.83
CA ARG A 28 -10.30 -3.12 -9.55
C ARG A 28 -10.97 -1.76 -9.65
N GLY A 29 -12.00 -1.62 -10.47
CA GLY A 29 -12.75 -0.37 -10.61
C GLY A 29 -14.04 -0.30 -9.81
N LYS A 30 -14.40 -1.34 -9.07
CA LYS A 30 -15.62 -1.34 -8.26
C LYS A 30 -15.34 -0.82 -6.86
N LYS A 31 -15.78 0.41 -6.62
CA LYS A 31 -15.78 0.98 -5.27
C LYS A 31 -16.64 0.10 -4.34
N VAL A 32 -16.05 -0.26 -3.21
CA VAL A 32 -16.74 -0.93 -2.12
C VAL A 32 -17.08 0.12 -1.06
N SER A 33 -18.34 0.19 -0.64
CA SER A 33 -18.72 1.07 0.47
C SER A 33 -18.12 0.56 1.78
N ILE A 34 -17.61 1.49 2.57
CA ILE A 34 -17.07 1.18 3.90
C ILE A 34 -18.24 0.88 4.83
N THR A 35 -18.11 -0.19 5.62
CA THR A 35 -19.07 -0.56 6.67
C THR A 35 -18.42 -0.48 8.05
N ASP A 36 -19.21 -0.32 9.09
CA ASP A 36 -18.71 -0.30 10.48
C ASP A 36 -18.02 -1.63 10.84
N ILE A 37 -18.48 -2.73 10.27
CA ILE A 37 -17.84 -4.05 10.43
C ILE A 37 -16.44 -4.05 9.83
N ALA A 38 -16.24 -3.40 8.67
CA ALA A 38 -14.93 -3.29 8.05
C ALA A 38 -13.98 -2.46 8.93
N ILE A 39 -14.46 -1.37 9.50
CA ILE A 39 -13.69 -0.51 10.42
C ILE A 39 -13.28 -1.31 11.68
N GLN A 40 -14.20 -2.07 12.27
CA GLN A 40 -13.91 -2.88 13.45
C GLN A 40 -12.89 -3.99 13.19
N LYS A 41 -12.84 -4.51 11.95
CA LYS A 41 -11.94 -5.59 11.54
C LYS A 41 -10.53 -5.15 11.19
N VAL A 42 -10.23 -3.84 11.20
CA VAL A 42 -8.87 -3.35 10.93
C VAL A 42 -7.88 -4.03 11.88
N PRO A 43 -6.89 -4.77 11.38
CA PRO A 43 -5.95 -5.50 12.21
C PRO A 43 -4.93 -4.57 12.88
N LEU A 44 -4.32 -5.05 13.95
CA LEU A 44 -3.15 -4.43 14.54
C LEU A 44 -1.92 -4.79 13.69
N VAL A 45 -1.56 -3.92 12.77
CA VAL A 45 -0.39 -4.09 11.89
C VAL A 45 0.52 -2.88 12.04
N ALA A 46 1.80 -3.14 12.24
CA ALA A 46 2.80 -2.08 12.37
C ALA A 46 4.10 -2.47 11.64
N PRO A 47 4.93 -1.48 11.28
CA PRO A 47 6.28 -1.72 10.78
C PRO A 47 7.10 -2.54 11.79
N ASN A 48 8.03 -3.34 11.29
CA ASN A 48 8.95 -4.08 12.14
C ASN A 48 9.69 -3.14 13.11
N GLY A 49 9.79 -3.56 14.37
CA GLY A 49 10.42 -2.79 15.42
C GLY A 49 9.55 -1.69 16.05
N ALA A 50 8.31 -1.50 15.59
CA ALA A 50 7.37 -0.63 16.27
C ALA A 50 6.90 -1.27 17.59
N ASP A 51 6.80 -0.46 18.65
CA ASP A 51 6.23 -0.90 19.91
C ASP A 51 4.70 -1.04 19.82
N HIS A 52 4.11 -1.62 20.87
CA HIS A 52 2.67 -1.86 20.91
C HIS A 52 1.85 -0.54 20.88
N GLN A 53 2.37 0.54 21.47
CA GLN A 53 1.70 1.84 21.49
C GLN A 53 1.66 2.44 20.09
N THR A 54 2.77 2.39 19.35
CA THR A 54 2.85 2.81 17.94
C THR A 54 1.94 1.96 17.06
N ALA A 55 1.92 0.63 17.26
CA ALA A 55 1.05 -0.26 16.52
C ALA A 55 -0.45 0.07 16.76
N PHE A 56 -0.82 0.34 17.99
CA PHE A 56 -2.19 0.74 18.34
C PHE A 56 -2.56 2.11 17.74
N PHE A 57 -1.65 3.07 17.79
CA PHE A 57 -1.86 4.38 17.17
C PHE A 57 -2.09 4.28 15.65
N ILE A 58 -1.31 3.43 14.97
CA ILE A 58 -1.48 3.16 13.53
C ILE A 58 -2.84 2.51 13.26
N GLN A 59 -3.24 1.51 14.06
CA GLN A 59 -4.55 0.85 13.91
C GLN A 59 -5.70 1.86 14.06
N GLU A 60 -5.66 2.68 15.10
CA GLU A 60 -6.72 3.68 15.33
C GLU A 60 -6.74 4.73 14.21
N THR A 61 -5.57 5.13 13.70
CA THR A 61 -5.49 6.02 12.53
C THR A 61 -6.15 5.39 11.29
N HIS A 62 -5.92 4.11 11.01
CA HIS A 62 -6.61 3.43 9.91
C HIS A 62 -8.13 3.38 10.11
N LYS A 63 -8.61 3.15 11.34
CA LYS A 63 -10.04 3.17 11.66
C LYS A 63 -10.65 4.57 11.47
N GLU A 64 -9.96 5.61 11.95
CA GLU A 64 -10.39 7.00 11.78
C GLU A 64 -10.41 7.40 10.29
N LEU A 65 -9.39 7.01 9.53
CA LEU A 65 -9.31 7.24 8.09
C LEU A 65 -10.49 6.59 7.36
N LEU A 66 -10.83 5.35 7.69
CA LEU A 66 -12.01 4.68 7.11
C LEU A 66 -13.32 5.37 7.54
N ARG A 67 -13.47 5.79 8.81
CA ARG A 67 -14.65 6.55 9.24
C ARG A 67 -14.79 7.88 8.50
N PHE A 68 -13.68 8.59 8.33
CA PHE A 68 -13.66 9.83 7.57
C PHE A 68 -14.01 9.60 6.10
N ALA A 69 -13.42 8.59 5.45
CA ALA A 69 -13.74 8.21 4.09
C ALA A 69 -15.23 7.82 3.93
N GLN A 70 -15.78 7.06 4.90
CA GLN A 70 -17.19 6.65 4.93
C GLN A 70 -18.13 7.86 5.02
N THR A 71 -17.90 8.73 5.98
CA THR A 71 -18.86 9.80 6.34
C THR A 71 -18.65 11.10 5.58
N GLN A 72 -17.42 11.42 5.21
CA GLN A 72 -17.02 12.73 4.65
C GLN A 72 -16.56 12.67 3.20
N ASN A 73 -16.31 11.48 2.64
CA ASN A 73 -15.80 11.30 1.28
C ASN A 73 -16.48 10.17 0.49
N ASN A 74 -17.68 9.80 0.85
CA ASN A 74 -18.47 8.79 0.11
C ASN A 74 -17.68 7.50 -0.16
N SER A 75 -16.88 7.03 0.81
CA SER A 75 -16.00 5.85 0.69
C SER A 75 -14.98 5.94 -0.48
N ASN A 76 -14.63 7.13 -0.92
CA ASN A 76 -13.53 7.37 -1.84
C ASN A 76 -12.18 7.34 -1.11
N GLU A 77 -11.08 7.53 -1.85
CA GLU A 77 -9.74 7.57 -1.25
C GLU A 77 -9.56 8.76 -0.32
N VAL A 78 -8.88 8.52 0.77
CA VAL A 78 -8.46 9.50 1.77
C VAL A 78 -7.05 9.12 2.20
N ALA A 79 -6.19 10.11 2.42
CA ALA A 79 -4.84 9.88 2.92
C ALA A 79 -4.54 10.75 4.14
N CYS A 80 -3.56 10.36 4.93
CA CYS A 80 -2.94 11.19 5.94
C CYS A 80 -1.48 10.80 6.15
N LEU A 81 -0.71 11.73 6.72
CA LEU A 81 0.66 11.50 7.14
C LEU A 81 0.74 11.47 8.67
N LEU A 82 1.51 10.50 9.18
CA LEU A 82 1.82 10.35 10.59
C LEU A 82 3.33 10.51 10.77
N ASP A 83 3.73 11.24 11.81
CA ASP A 83 5.12 11.23 12.27
C ASP A 83 5.30 10.10 13.29
N LEU A 84 6.08 9.09 12.91
CA LEU A 84 6.33 7.89 13.73
C LEU A 84 7.20 8.18 14.98
N THR A 85 7.84 9.36 15.02
CA THR A 85 8.71 9.76 16.13
C THR A 85 7.96 10.56 17.19
N THR A 86 7.09 11.48 16.74
CA THR A 86 6.37 12.40 17.63
C THR A 86 4.94 11.94 17.94
N GLY A 87 4.38 11.05 17.14
CA GLY A 87 2.96 10.68 17.20
C GLY A 87 2.02 11.76 16.66
N GLU A 88 2.54 12.78 15.98
CA GLU A 88 1.73 13.78 15.31
C GLU A 88 1.07 13.20 14.04
N LYS A 89 -0.10 13.72 13.71
CA LYS A 89 -0.82 13.34 12.50
C LYS A 89 -1.40 14.59 11.82
N LEU A 90 -1.26 14.67 10.50
CA LEU A 90 -1.93 15.69 9.69
C LEU A 90 -3.43 15.37 9.49
N ASP A 91 -4.18 16.40 9.12
CA ASP A 91 -5.57 16.24 8.69
C ASP A 91 -5.69 15.33 7.47
N PHE A 92 -6.88 14.75 7.30
CA PHE A 92 -7.17 13.86 6.19
C PHE A 92 -7.32 14.62 4.87
N VAL A 93 -6.55 14.20 3.87
CA VAL A 93 -6.64 14.70 2.49
C VAL A 93 -7.67 13.87 1.73
N LYS A 94 -8.66 14.53 1.12
CA LYS A 94 -9.69 13.88 0.31
C LYS A 94 -9.22 13.65 -1.12
N GLY A 95 -9.39 12.44 -1.60
CA GLY A 95 -9.23 12.07 -3.00
C GLY A 95 -10.56 11.74 -3.68
N ASP A 96 -10.46 11.13 -4.84
CA ASP A 96 -11.60 10.59 -5.59
C ASP A 96 -11.71 9.05 -5.46
N GLN A 97 -12.39 8.39 -6.39
CA GLN A 97 -12.56 6.93 -6.37
C GLN A 97 -11.27 6.17 -6.68
N VAL A 98 -10.27 6.79 -7.29
CA VAL A 98 -9.11 6.12 -7.89
C VAL A 98 -7.77 6.68 -7.43
N SER A 99 -7.77 7.84 -6.77
CA SER A 99 -6.53 8.51 -6.34
C SER A 99 -6.75 9.53 -5.23
N VAL A 100 -5.73 9.72 -4.41
CA VAL A 100 -5.57 10.84 -3.50
C VAL A 100 -4.20 11.49 -3.75
N ASP A 101 -4.17 12.79 -3.95
CA ASP A 101 -2.94 13.53 -4.23
C ASP A 101 -2.50 14.27 -2.96
N VAL A 102 -1.58 13.64 -2.22
CA VAL A 102 -1.01 14.24 -1.00
C VAL A 102 0.00 15.36 -1.30
N GLU A 103 0.53 15.41 -2.54
CA GLU A 103 1.47 16.47 -2.95
C GLU A 103 0.74 17.78 -3.29
N ALA A 104 -0.55 17.72 -3.63
CA ALA A 104 -1.39 18.88 -3.81
C ALA A 104 -1.82 19.55 -2.50
N ASP A 105 -1.76 18.81 -1.37
CA ASP A 105 -2.01 19.36 -0.04
C ASP A 105 -0.75 20.03 0.54
N ALA A 106 -0.81 21.33 0.83
CA ALA A 106 0.36 22.12 1.23
C ALA A 106 1.03 21.60 2.52
N ALA A 107 0.25 21.14 3.51
CA ALA A 107 0.78 20.61 4.77
C ALA A 107 1.47 19.26 4.55
N SER A 108 0.85 18.37 3.79
CA SER A 108 1.40 17.06 3.42
C SER A 108 2.68 17.21 2.61
N TYR A 109 2.67 18.07 1.59
CA TYR A 109 3.85 18.35 0.77
C TYR A 109 5.01 18.92 1.59
N HIS A 110 4.69 19.85 2.51
CA HIS A 110 5.68 20.39 3.43
C HIS A 110 6.32 19.28 4.28
N TRP A 111 5.53 18.39 4.88
CA TRP A 111 6.04 17.28 5.68
C TRP A 111 6.92 16.34 4.87
N LEU A 112 6.48 15.93 3.68
CA LEU A 112 7.25 15.06 2.79
C LEU A 112 8.62 15.61 2.45
N ARG A 113 8.77 16.97 2.42
CA ARG A 113 10.01 17.65 2.05
C ARG A 113 10.90 18.04 3.22
N THR A 114 10.35 18.18 4.41
CA THR A 114 11.07 18.80 5.55
C THR A 114 11.21 17.91 6.77
N ARG A 115 10.37 16.88 6.90
CA ARG A 115 10.52 15.93 8.01
C ARG A 115 11.81 15.11 7.86
N PRO A 116 12.42 14.68 8.99
CA PRO A 116 13.62 13.86 8.96
C PRO A 116 13.45 12.60 8.11
N PRO A 117 14.52 12.08 7.50
CA PRO A 117 14.45 10.81 6.80
C PRO A 117 13.89 9.68 7.67
N ASN A 118 13.05 8.84 7.07
CA ASN A 118 12.46 7.68 7.73
C ASN A 118 11.61 7.99 8.98
N SER A 119 11.03 9.19 9.09
CA SER A 119 10.18 9.57 10.23
C SER A 119 8.69 9.52 9.93
N VAL A 120 8.28 9.48 8.66
CA VAL A 120 6.90 9.62 8.25
C VAL A 120 6.31 8.28 7.79
N MET A 121 5.07 8.03 8.19
CA MET A 121 4.20 7.01 7.60
C MET A 121 3.10 7.68 6.78
N LEU A 122 2.95 7.27 5.53
CA LEU A 122 1.83 7.68 4.68
C LEU A 122 0.77 6.58 4.70
N CYS A 123 -0.43 6.93 5.12
CA CYS A 123 -1.58 6.04 5.16
C CYS A 123 -2.65 6.49 4.18
N HIS A 124 -3.25 5.57 3.44
CA HIS A 124 -4.46 5.85 2.66
C HIS A 124 -5.38 4.64 2.60
N ASN A 125 -6.69 4.88 2.36
CA ASN A 125 -7.56 3.77 2.04
C ASN A 125 -7.61 3.52 0.53
N TYR A 126 -7.94 2.28 0.18
CA TYR A 126 -8.20 1.88 -1.20
C TYR A 126 -9.65 1.42 -1.36
N PRO A 127 -10.44 2.09 -2.23
CA PRO A 127 -11.85 1.77 -2.41
C PRO A 127 -12.12 0.39 -3.00
N GLY A 128 -11.16 -0.18 -3.71
CA GLY A 128 -11.22 -1.52 -4.31
C GLY A 128 -10.67 -2.63 -3.41
N GLN A 129 -10.28 -3.73 -4.02
CA GLN A 129 -9.65 -4.88 -3.36
C GLN A 129 -8.15 -5.03 -3.72
N SER A 130 -7.59 -4.03 -4.35
CA SER A 130 -6.18 -4.03 -4.77
C SER A 130 -5.27 -3.54 -3.63
N TYR A 131 -3.98 -3.78 -3.79
CA TYR A 131 -2.95 -3.22 -2.94
C TYR A 131 -2.19 -2.14 -3.73
N PHE A 132 -1.04 -1.69 -3.29
CA PHE A 132 -0.29 -0.54 -3.80
C PHE A 132 -0.42 -0.31 -5.32
N SER A 133 -0.58 0.96 -5.69
CA SER A 133 -0.50 1.41 -7.07
C SER A 133 0.95 1.73 -7.46
N MET A 134 1.20 1.95 -8.75
CA MET A 134 2.52 2.38 -9.22
C MET A 134 2.91 3.75 -8.63
N ASN A 135 1.92 4.64 -8.49
CA ASN A 135 2.15 5.96 -7.89
C ASN A 135 2.53 5.86 -6.41
N ASP A 136 1.88 4.96 -5.66
CA ASP A 136 2.22 4.72 -4.25
C ASP A 136 3.69 4.30 -4.10
N ILE A 137 4.13 3.36 -4.95
CA ILE A 137 5.53 2.90 -4.93
C ILE A 137 6.49 4.04 -5.29
N PHE A 138 6.14 4.90 -6.25
CA PHE A 138 6.99 6.05 -6.60
C PHE A 138 7.07 7.06 -5.47
N VAL A 139 5.96 7.45 -4.85
CA VAL A 139 5.94 8.34 -3.68
C VAL A 139 6.75 7.74 -2.53
N PHE A 140 6.52 6.45 -2.21
CA PHE A 140 7.27 5.73 -1.18
C PHE A 140 8.78 5.76 -1.42
N MET A 141 9.24 5.52 -2.64
CA MET A 141 10.67 5.54 -2.96
C MET A 141 11.26 6.95 -2.96
N HIS A 142 10.50 7.93 -3.50
CA HIS A 142 11.01 9.26 -3.81
C HIS A 142 11.27 10.14 -2.58
N TYR A 143 10.41 10.04 -1.57
CA TYR A 143 10.54 10.89 -0.38
C TYR A 143 11.33 10.18 0.71
N ASP A 144 12.48 10.76 1.08
CA ASP A 144 13.34 10.23 2.14
C ASP A 144 12.63 10.25 3.51
N ALA A 145 11.77 11.23 3.76
CA ALA A 145 10.97 11.31 4.97
C ALA A 145 10.06 10.08 5.16
N VAL A 146 9.56 9.49 4.06
CA VAL A 146 8.63 8.35 4.13
C VAL A 146 9.40 7.06 4.46
N ARG A 147 9.22 6.57 5.68
CA ARG A 147 9.68 5.24 6.12
C ARG A 147 8.71 4.16 5.72
N THR A 148 7.43 4.38 5.98
CA THR A 148 6.38 3.37 5.81
C THR A 148 5.24 3.93 4.97
N MET A 149 4.70 3.10 4.12
CA MET A 149 3.43 3.33 3.46
C MET A 149 2.47 2.20 3.79
N SER A 150 1.24 2.54 4.12
CA SER A 150 0.18 1.56 4.38
C SER A 150 -1.07 1.84 3.57
N ILE A 151 -1.73 0.77 3.18
CA ILE A 151 -3.04 0.80 2.58
C ILE A 151 -4.00 0.03 3.48
N VAL A 152 -5.13 0.65 3.82
CA VAL A 152 -6.28 -0.04 4.39
C VAL A 152 -7.40 -0.12 3.35
N THR A 153 -7.85 -1.30 2.98
CA THR A 153 -8.99 -1.41 2.05
C THR A 153 -10.30 -0.98 2.71
N ASN A 154 -11.27 -0.60 1.89
CA ASN A 154 -12.64 -0.35 2.39
C ASN A 154 -13.30 -1.59 3.05
N GLN A 155 -12.64 -2.75 3.03
CA GLN A 155 -13.03 -3.97 3.73
C GLN A 155 -12.22 -4.25 5.01
N GLY A 156 -11.31 -3.34 5.39
CA GLY A 156 -10.51 -3.43 6.62
C GLY A 156 -9.24 -4.27 6.53
N LYS A 157 -8.81 -4.72 5.32
CA LYS A 157 -7.50 -5.36 5.14
C LYS A 157 -6.42 -4.30 5.09
N VAL A 158 -5.27 -4.57 5.72
CA VAL A 158 -4.12 -3.66 5.74
C VAL A 158 -2.93 -4.31 5.07
N TRP A 159 -2.20 -3.55 4.27
CA TRP A 159 -0.87 -3.88 3.76
C TRP A 159 0.10 -2.76 4.07
N THR A 160 1.33 -3.12 4.40
CA THR A 160 2.40 -2.15 4.63
C THR A 160 3.64 -2.49 3.83
N ILE A 161 4.37 -1.45 3.44
CA ILE A 161 5.75 -1.52 2.98
C ILE A 161 6.58 -0.54 3.79
N SER A 162 7.79 -0.92 4.16
CA SER A 162 8.67 -0.11 5.01
C SER A 162 10.11 -0.17 4.52
N LYS A 163 10.80 0.97 4.52
CA LYS A 163 12.24 1.04 4.32
C LYS A 163 12.95 0.54 5.58
N THR A 164 13.93 -0.32 5.40
CA THR A 164 14.89 -0.73 6.44
C THR A 164 16.11 0.20 6.44
N ALA A 165 17.05 -0.05 7.35
CA ALA A 165 18.32 0.69 7.37
C ALA A 165 19.16 0.43 6.10
N GLU A 166 18.92 -0.69 5.43
CA GLU A 166 19.62 -1.12 4.21
C GLU A 166 18.92 -0.63 2.93
N PHE A 167 17.92 0.27 3.02
CA PHE A 167 17.21 0.74 1.84
C PHE A 167 18.15 1.41 0.83
N ASP A 168 18.20 0.83 -0.37
CA ASP A 168 18.95 1.33 -1.51
C ASP A 168 18.00 1.82 -2.61
N PHE A 169 17.88 3.13 -2.73
CA PHE A 169 17.04 3.77 -3.75
C PHE A 169 17.44 3.40 -5.18
N ALA A 170 18.76 3.31 -5.46
CA ALA A 170 19.23 3.01 -6.81
C ALA A 170 18.88 1.57 -7.20
N ALA A 171 19.09 0.61 -6.29
CA ALA A 171 18.72 -0.78 -6.47
C ALA A 171 17.20 -0.95 -6.61
N ALA A 172 16.39 -0.25 -5.77
CA ALA A 172 14.94 -0.26 -5.85
C ALA A 172 14.43 0.29 -7.19
N LYS A 173 14.98 1.43 -7.65
CA LYS A 173 14.65 2.05 -8.94
C LYS A 173 14.98 1.13 -10.11
N GLU A 174 16.15 0.48 -10.08
CA GLU A 174 16.54 -0.47 -11.11
C GLU A 174 15.63 -1.71 -11.12
N SER A 175 15.31 -2.25 -9.93
CA SER A 175 14.35 -3.37 -9.79
C SER A 175 12.97 -3.01 -10.34
N MET A 176 12.46 -1.82 -10.06
CA MET A 176 11.19 -1.35 -10.63
C MET A 176 11.27 -1.24 -12.16
N SER A 177 12.36 -0.71 -12.69
CA SER A 177 12.55 -0.61 -14.15
C SER A 177 12.55 -2.00 -14.82
N ARG A 178 13.24 -2.97 -14.21
CA ARG A 178 13.21 -4.38 -14.68
C ARG A 178 11.81 -4.98 -14.55
N ALA A 179 11.09 -4.71 -13.48
CA ALA A 179 9.73 -5.19 -13.27
C ALA A 179 8.76 -4.65 -14.33
N ILE A 180 8.85 -3.37 -14.67
CA ILE A 180 8.07 -2.74 -15.74
C ILE A 180 8.36 -3.41 -17.08
N ALA A 181 9.62 -3.62 -17.42
CA ALA A 181 10.03 -4.29 -18.67
C ALA A 181 9.49 -5.74 -18.74
N LYS A 182 9.62 -6.52 -17.64
CA LYS A 182 9.12 -7.91 -17.55
C LYS A 182 7.59 -8.01 -17.55
N SER A 183 6.88 -6.95 -17.20
CA SER A 183 5.42 -6.95 -17.12
C SER A 183 4.70 -6.65 -18.44
N SER A 184 5.44 -6.32 -19.51
CA SER A 184 4.87 -5.90 -20.81
C SER A 184 3.84 -4.77 -20.67
N GLY A 185 4.14 -3.78 -19.84
CA GLY A 185 3.29 -2.61 -19.59
C GLY A 185 2.15 -2.84 -18.59
N ASN A 186 2.01 -4.04 -18.04
CA ASN A 186 1.02 -4.31 -17.00
C ASN A 186 1.51 -3.81 -15.63
N LYS A 187 0.97 -2.68 -15.18
CA LYS A 187 1.38 -2.00 -13.94
C LYS A 187 1.25 -2.88 -12.70
N ASP A 188 0.18 -3.67 -12.58
CA ASP A 188 -0.04 -4.52 -11.41
C ASP A 188 0.98 -5.64 -11.33
N ARG A 189 1.24 -6.25 -12.48
CA ARG A 189 2.28 -7.27 -12.56
C ARG A 189 3.66 -6.70 -12.26
N ALA A 190 3.94 -5.47 -12.68
CA ALA A 190 5.20 -4.79 -12.34
C ALA A 190 5.34 -4.62 -10.82
N ILE A 191 4.28 -4.16 -10.15
CA ILE A 191 4.27 -4.01 -8.69
C ILE A 191 4.42 -5.37 -8.00
N GLU A 192 3.73 -6.41 -8.46
CA GLU A 192 3.86 -7.77 -7.91
C GLU A 192 5.31 -8.28 -8.00
N ILE A 193 5.98 -8.07 -9.15
CA ILE A 193 7.37 -8.45 -9.35
C ILE A 193 8.27 -7.63 -8.41
N PHE A 194 8.10 -6.33 -8.35
CA PHE A 194 8.85 -5.44 -7.50
C PHE A 194 8.72 -5.85 -6.02
N LEU A 195 7.51 -5.99 -5.50
CA LEU A 195 7.26 -6.35 -4.12
C LEU A 195 7.72 -7.77 -3.75
N LYS A 196 7.81 -8.68 -4.73
CA LYS A 196 8.35 -10.02 -4.51
C LYS A 196 9.86 -10.03 -4.24
N GLU A 197 10.57 -9.08 -4.83
CA GLU A 197 12.02 -8.94 -4.72
C GLU A 197 12.45 -7.85 -3.70
N CYS A 198 11.49 -7.27 -2.95
CA CYS A 198 11.68 -6.04 -2.19
C CYS A 198 12.76 -6.13 -1.09
N TYR A 199 12.98 -7.29 -0.51
CA TYR A 199 14.04 -7.52 0.49
C TYR A 199 15.45 -7.29 -0.06
N ASN A 200 15.65 -7.45 -1.38
CA ASN A 200 16.96 -7.29 -2.02
C ASN A 200 17.45 -5.83 -2.04
N TYR A 201 16.58 -4.88 -1.75
CA TYR A 201 16.90 -3.46 -1.73
C TYR A 201 16.38 -2.75 -0.46
N GLY A 202 16.30 -3.51 0.63
CA GLY A 202 15.98 -2.99 1.95
C GLY A 202 14.53 -2.50 2.10
N VAL A 203 13.58 -3.18 1.50
CA VAL A 203 12.14 -2.94 1.74
C VAL A 203 11.51 -4.19 2.33
N GLU A 204 10.81 -4.02 3.43
CA GLU A 204 9.98 -5.03 4.08
C GLU A 204 8.51 -4.81 3.76
N ARG A 205 7.73 -5.91 3.81
CA ARG A 205 6.28 -5.86 3.64
C ARG A 205 5.59 -6.71 4.70
N SER A 206 4.38 -6.29 5.11
CA SER A 206 3.48 -7.10 5.94
C SER A 206 2.03 -7.03 5.44
N GLU A 207 1.26 -8.09 5.76
CA GLU A 207 -0.15 -8.29 5.38
C GLU A 207 -0.97 -8.64 6.62
#